data_a7d2e7594821790763d78bf93fadac3b
#
_entry.id   a7d2e7594821790763d78bf93fadac3b
#
_cell.length_a   1.000
_cell.length_b   1.000
_cell.length_c   1.000
_cell.angle_alpha   90.00
_cell.angle_beta   90.00
_cell.angle_gamma   90.00
#
_symmetry.space_group_name_H-M   'P 1'
#
loop_
_entity.id
_entity.type
_entity.pdbx_description
1 polymer ?
#
loop_
_entity_poly.entity_id
_entity_poly.type
_entity_poly.pdbx_seq_one_letter_code
_entity_poly.pdbx_strand_id
1 'polypeptide(L)'
;MLPDPTVWIVDDDPSIRNSLKWLIESIGLTVKTCESAEEYLRAYVDGPGCLVTDLRMPGMSGLELQDALAASGWEVPTIFLTAHAEVPIAVRALKNGGLDFIEKPFSNQQLLDSIRRALATDKVAREATARRAVAIARLRALSVREQEVADLVVEGKSNKQIAAELELSIKTVEFHRAHIMRKMGADSLAALIHVVLIAKGLREP
;
A
#
# COMPACT_ATOMS: atom_id res chain seq x y z
N MET A 1 -14.74 -1.04 -5.87
CA MET A 1 -13.88 -0.48 -6.92
C MET A 1 -13.11 0.65 -6.27
N LEU A 2 -11.79 0.67 -6.38
CA LEU A 2 -11.00 1.82 -5.89
C LEU A 2 -11.35 3.04 -6.77
N PRO A 3 -11.37 4.26 -6.22
CA PRO A 3 -11.54 5.46 -7.00
C PRO A 3 -10.38 5.61 -8.00
N ASP A 4 -10.58 6.43 -9.03
CA ASP A 4 -9.56 6.69 -10.03
C ASP A 4 -8.32 7.32 -9.38
N PRO A 5 -7.11 6.89 -9.77
CA PRO A 5 -5.88 7.39 -9.17
C PRO A 5 -5.64 8.86 -9.52
N THR A 6 -5.15 9.61 -8.55
CA THR A 6 -4.80 11.03 -8.71
C THR A 6 -3.29 11.22 -8.67
N VAL A 7 -2.75 11.91 -9.65
CA VAL A 7 -1.36 12.37 -9.64
C VAL A 7 -1.32 13.76 -9.00
N TRP A 8 -0.63 13.87 -7.87
CA TRP A 8 -0.40 15.15 -7.22
C TRP A 8 0.91 15.74 -7.70
N ILE A 9 0.93 17.03 -8.00
CA ILE A 9 2.13 17.78 -8.39
C ILE A 9 2.35 18.86 -7.35
N VAL A 10 3.55 18.89 -6.78
CA VAL A 10 3.98 19.92 -5.84
C VAL A 10 5.27 20.55 -6.35
N ASP A 11 5.21 21.82 -6.76
CA ASP A 11 6.34 22.58 -7.30
C ASP A 11 6.01 24.07 -7.09
N ASP A 12 6.94 24.90 -6.69
CA ASP A 12 6.72 26.33 -6.44
C ASP A 12 6.60 27.15 -7.74
N ASP A 13 7.13 26.63 -8.86
CA ASP A 13 7.04 27.30 -10.17
C ASP A 13 5.68 26.98 -10.86
N PRO A 14 4.81 27.98 -11.04
CA PRO A 14 3.52 27.78 -11.71
C PRO A 14 3.65 27.33 -13.18
N SER A 15 4.74 27.67 -13.86
CA SER A 15 4.97 27.29 -15.26
C SER A 15 5.27 25.80 -15.35
N ILE A 16 6.07 25.28 -14.42
CA ILE A 16 6.37 23.85 -14.31
C ILE A 16 5.10 23.09 -13.93
N ARG A 17 4.38 23.52 -12.88
CA ARG A 17 3.11 22.88 -12.48
C ARG A 17 2.13 22.77 -13.64
N ASN A 18 1.91 23.86 -14.38
CA ASN A 18 0.97 23.88 -15.51
C ASN A 18 1.42 22.96 -16.65
N SER A 19 2.70 22.96 -16.98
CA SER A 19 3.26 22.11 -18.04
C SER A 19 3.14 20.62 -17.69
N LEU A 20 3.46 20.25 -16.46
CA LEU A 20 3.33 18.87 -15.95
C LEU A 20 1.86 18.44 -15.91
N LYS A 21 0.98 19.30 -15.40
CA LYS A 21 -0.46 19.05 -15.38
C LYS A 21 -0.98 18.75 -16.77
N TRP A 22 -0.72 19.62 -17.72
CA TRP A 22 -1.17 19.45 -19.10
C TRP A 22 -0.64 18.13 -19.72
N LEU A 23 0.64 17.82 -19.49
CA LEU A 23 1.25 16.59 -19.98
C LEU A 23 0.55 15.35 -19.41
N ILE A 24 0.31 15.32 -18.11
CA ILE A 24 -0.26 14.16 -17.43
C ILE A 24 -1.76 14.01 -17.74
N GLU A 25 -2.50 15.11 -17.80
CA GLU A 25 -3.91 15.11 -18.22
C GLU A 25 -4.09 14.66 -19.67
N SER A 26 -3.11 14.92 -20.56
CA SER A 26 -3.15 14.49 -21.96
C SER A 26 -3.22 12.98 -22.16
N ILE A 27 -2.81 12.20 -21.17
CA ILE A 27 -2.90 10.72 -21.16
C ILE A 27 -4.09 10.20 -20.34
N GLY A 28 -5.04 11.08 -19.96
CA GLY A 28 -6.28 10.72 -19.28
C GLY A 28 -6.17 10.50 -17.77
N LEU A 29 -5.09 10.94 -17.12
CA LEU A 29 -4.93 10.86 -15.66
C LEU A 29 -5.48 12.11 -14.96
N THR A 30 -6.10 11.93 -13.81
CA THR A 30 -6.53 13.01 -12.93
C THR A 30 -5.34 13.66 -12.25
N VAL A 31 -5.25 14.99 -12.29
CA VAL A 31 -4.15 15.76 -11.69
C VAL A 31 -4.68 16.78 -10.69
N LYS A 32 -3.98 16.88 -9.55
CA LYS A 32 -4.12 17.99 -8.60
C LYS A 32 -2.76 18.63 -8.40
N THR A 33 -2.76 19.95 -8.22
CA THR A 33 -1.51 20.74 -8.08
C THR A 33 -1.53 21.54 -6.79
N CYS A 34 -0.37 21.65 -6.15
CA CYS A 34 -0.11 22.49 -4.98
C CYS A 34 1.15 23.31 -5.22
N GLU A 35 1.18 24.52 -4.69
CA GLU A 35 2.34 25.43 -4.81
C GLU A 35 3.37 25.20 -3.72
N SER A 36 3.03 24.44 -2.68
CA SER A 36 3.94 24.12 -1.58
C SER A 36 3.60 22.77 -0.94
N ALA A 37 4.55 22.23 -0.21
CA ALA A 37 4.39 21.01 0.57
C ALA A 37 3.31 21.15 1.66
N GLU A 38 3.24 22.33 2.29
CA GLU A 38 2.26 22.63 3.32
C GLU A 38 0.82 22.69 2.76
N GLU A 39 0.65 23.21 1.53
CA GLU A 39 -0.63 23.17 0.84
C GLU A 39 -1.04 21.74 0.54
N TYR A 40 -0.12 20.94 0.05
CA TYR A 40 -0.37 19.52 -0.21
C TYR A 40 -0.78 18.78 1.07
N LEU A 41 -0.07 18.93 2.18
CA LEU A 41 -0.41 18.27 3.45
C LEU A 41 -1.80 18.66 3.99
N ARG A 42 -2.25 19.89 3.72
CA ARG A 42 -3.62 20.33 4.08
C ARG A 42 -4.69 19.79 3.15
N ALA A 43 -4.37 19.62 1.88
CA ALA A 43 -5.33 19.23 0.83
C ALA A 43 -5.39 17.72 0.62
N TYR A 44 -4.34 16.99 0.99
CA TYR A 44 -4.24 15.54 0.73
C TYR A 44 -5.22 14.77 1.61
N VAL A 45 -5.97 13.93 0.95
CA VAL A 45 -6.79 12.88 1.56
C VAL A 45 -6.28 11.56 1.04
N ASP A 46 -6.07 10.59 1.93
CA ASP A 46 -5.58 9.27 1.54
C ASP A 46 -6.46 8.66 0.45
N GLY A 47 -5.85 8.33 -0.66
CA GLY A 47 -6.50 7.83 -1.86
C GLY A 47 -5.48 7.28 -2.86
N PRO A 48 -5.93 6.51 -3.87
CA PRO A 48 -5.02 5.96 -4.86
C PRO A 48 -4.34 7.06 -5.68
N GLY A 49 -3.05 6.88 -5.95
CA GLY A 49 -2.29 7.83 -6.73
C GLY A 49 -0.80 7.85 -6.46
N CYS A 50 -0.17 8.94 -6.85
CA CYS A 50 1.24 9.20 -6.57
C CYS A 50 1.51 10.70 -6.43
N LEU A 51 2.66 11.03 -5.88
CA LEU A 51 3.19 12.38 -5.72
C LEU A 51 4.35 12.61 -6.68
N VAL A 52 4.30 13.71 -7.42
CA VAL A 52 5.43 14.28 -8.18
C VAL A 52 5.78 15.60 -7.50
N THR A 53 6.97 15.72 -6.92
CA THR A 53 7.35 16.89 -6.15
C THR A 53 8.71 17.43 -6.60
N ASP A 54 8.83 18.77 -6.64
CA ASP A 54 10.17 19.34 -6.68
C ASP A 54 10.89 19.04 -5.37
N LEU A 55 12.20 18.84 -5.49
CA LEU A 55 13.03 18.55 -4.32
C LEU A 55 13.27 19.79 -3.47
N ARG A 56 13.49 20.95 -4.13
CA ARG A 56 13.85 22.20 -3.48
C ARG A 56 12.74 23.23 -3.68
N MET A 57 11.98 23.47 -2.64
CA MET A 57 10.92 24.48 -2.60
C MET A 57 11.13 25.43 -1.42
N PRO A 58 10.63 26.65 -1.47
CA PRO A 58 10.57 27.53 -0.31
C PRO A 58 9.76 26.89 0.83
N GLY A 59 10.21 27.05 2.06
CA GLY A 59 9.59 26.39 3.22
C GLY A 59 9.99 24.93 3.32
N MET A 60 9.03 24.04 3.25
CA MET A 60 9.26 22.59 3.34
C MET A 60 9.71 22.02 2.00
N SER A 61 10.86 21.34 2.01
CA SER A 61 11.39 20.62 0.84
C SER A 61 10.59 19.36 0.50
N GLY A 62 10.76 18.83 -0.72
CA GLY A 62 10.13 17.56 -1.12
C GLY A 62 10.53 16.37 -0.24
N LEU A 63 11.76 16.34 0.30
CA LEU A 63 12.19 15.30 1.24
C LEU A 63 11.50 15.42 2.60
N GLU A 64 11.38 16.62 3.13
CA GLU A 64 10.67 16.85 4.39
C GLU A 64 9.18 16.54 4.24
N LEU A 65 8.60 16.81 3.06
CA LEU A 65 7.25 16.39 2.73
C LEU A 65 7.10 14.86 2.78
N GLN A 66 8.04 14.12 2.19
CA GLN A 66 8.03 12.66 2.25
C GLN A 66 8.16 12.16 3.69
N ASP A 67 9.06 12.73 4.49
CA ASP A 67 9.24 12.38 5.90
C ASP A 67 7.94 12.66 6.70
N ALA A 68 7.23 13.76 6.41
CA ALA A 68 5.95 14.09 7.04
C ALA A 68 4.82 13.12 6.66
N LEU A 69 4.78 12.68 5.40
CA LEU A 69 3.83 11.65 4.93
C LEU A 69 4.07 10.31 5.66
N ALA A 70 5.33 9.87 5.72
CA ALA A 70 5.71 8.66 6.43
C ALA A 70 5.35 8.72 7.93
N ALA A 71 5.60 9.85 8.58
CA ALA A 71 5.23 10.07 9.99
C ALA A 71 3.72 10.03 10.22
N SER A 72 2.92 10.38 9.21
CA SER A 72 1.45 10.28 9.23
C SER A 72 0.93 8.89 8.89
N GLY A 73 1.81 7.93 8.58
CA GLY A 73 1.45 6.58 8.16
C GLY A 73 0.91 6.50 6.72
N TRP A 74 1.16 7.51 5.90
CA TRP A 74 0.76 7.53 4.50
C TRP A 74 1.90 7.06 3.59
N GLU A 75 1.65 5.96 2.89
CA GLU A 75 2.58 5.37 1.93
C GLU A 75 2.22 5.84 0.51
N VAL A 76 2.68 7.05 0.14
CA VAL A 76 2.43 7.63 -1.18
C VAL A 76 3.67 7.47 -2.05
N PRO A 77 3.61 6.70 -3.16
CA PRO A 77 4.73 6.61 -4.09
C PRO A 77 5.13 7.99 -4.60
N THR A 78 6.36 8.41 -4.30
CA THR A 78 6.84 9.77 -4.55
C THR A 78 7.93 9.76 -5.62
N ILE A 79 7.79 10.64 -6.61
CA ILE A 79 8.76 10.92 -7.67
C ILE A 79 9.32 12.31 -7.41
N PHE A 80 10.63 12.40 -7.24
CA PHE A 80 11.31 13.67 -7.04
C PHE A 80 11.82 14.24 -8.35
N LEU A 81 11.54 15.52 -8.59
CA LEU A 81 12.14 16.30 -9.67
C LEU A 81 13.21 17.22 -9.07
N THR A 82 14.35 17.36 -9.73
CA THR A 82 15.42 18.24 -9.24
C THR A 82 16.22 18.84 -10.38
N ALA A 83 16.70 20.08 -10.20
CA ALA A 83 17.63 20.71 -11.11
C ALA A 83 19.09 20.25 -10.88
N HIS A 84 19.39 19.58 -9.75
CA HIS A 84 20.74 19.13 -9.39
C HIS A 84 20.63 17.76 -8.71
N ALA A 85 21.07 16.74 -9.41
CA ALA A 85 21.13 15.37 -8.88
C ALA A 85 22.36 15.19 -7.99
N GLU A 86 22.21 15.45 -6.70
CA GLU A 86 23.23 15.10 -5.70
C GLU A 86 23.00 13.63 -5.27
N VAL A 87 23.96 12.76 -5.55
CA VAL A 87 23.88 11.32 -5.25
C VAL A 87 23.48 11.03 -3.79
N PRO A 88 24.00 11.73 -2.76
CA PRO A 88 23.60 11.48 -1.38
C PRO A 88 22.12 11.77 -1.12
N ILE A 89 21.58 12.80 -1.76
CA ILE A 89 20.16 13.20 -1.62
C ILE A 89 19.27 12.21 -2.32
N ALA A 90 19.60 11.79 -3.54
CA ALA A 90 18.86 10.77 -4.28
C ALA A 90 18.82 9.44 -3.51
N VAL A 91 19.94 9.00 -2.95
CA VAL A 91 20.02 7.79 -2.12
C VAL A 91 19.15 7.90 -0.87
N ARG A 92 19.13 9.06 -0.20
CA ARG A 92 18.25 9.31 0.96
C ARG A 92 16.79 9.25 0.56
N ALA A 93 16.41 9.93 -0.52
CA ALA A 93 15.04 9.95 -1.04
C ALA A 93 14.51 8.53 -1.30
N LEU A 94 15.31 7.71 -2.00
CA LEU A 94 14.94 6.32 -2.32
C LEU A 94 14.91 5.42 -1.07
N LYS A 95 15.83 5.59 -0.12
CA LYS A 95 15.83 4.83 1.15
C LYS A 95 14.61 5.14 2.02
N ASN A 96 14.09 6.36 1.95
CA ASN A 96 12.91 6.80 2.70
C ASN A 96 11.58 6.46 1.98
N GLY A 97 11.63 5.59 0.94
CA GLY A 97 10.42 5.14 0.23
C GLY A 97 10.06 5.94 -1.01
N GLY A 98 10.94 6.86 -1.46
CA GLY A 98 10.82 7.46 -2.79
C GLY A 98 10.92 6.40 -3.87
N LEU A 99 10.05 6.49 -4.88
CA LEU A 99 10.03 5.52 -5.96
C LEU A 99 11.06 5.85 -7.05
N ASP A 100 11.21 7.12 -7.38
CA ASP A 100 12.09 7.57 -8.45
C ASP A 100 12.63 8.99 -8.20
N PHE A 101 13.73 9.28 -8.90
CA PHE A 101 14.42 10.56 -8.79
C PHE A 101 14.84 10.99 -10.22
N ILE A 102 14.27 12.10 -10.70
CA ILE A 102 14.41 12.56 -12.08
C ILE A 102 15.09 13.92 -12.10
N GLU A 103 16.22 14.02 -12.81
CA GLU A 103 16.95 15.26 -12.99
C GLU A 103 16.36 16.10 -14.15
N LYS A 104 16.15 17.39 -13.90
CA LYS A 104 15.75 18.39 -14.91
C LYS A 104 17.01 18.83 -15.72
N PRO A 105 16.97 18.87 -17.07
CA PRO A 105 15.83 18.60 -17.94
C PRO A 105 15.63 17.10 -18.22
N PHE A 106 14.37 16.65 -18.23
CA PHE A 106 13.98 15.28 -18.51
C PHE A 106 13.04 15.19 -19.73
N SER A 107 12.92 14.00 -20.30
CA SER A 107 11.95 13.74 -21.36
C SER A 107 10.54 13.50 -20.79
N ASN A 108 9.51 13.89 -21.53
CA ASN A 108 8.13 13.59 -21.18
C ASN A 108 7.90 12.09 -20.95
N GLN A 109 8.52 11.25 -21.79
CA GLN A 109 8.40 9.80 -21.70
C GLN A 109 8.97 9.26 -20.37
N GLN A 110 10.12 9.75 -19.94
CA GLN A 110 10.75 9.35 -18.67
C GLN A 110 9.81 9.63 -17.48
N LEU A 111 9.22 10.83 -17.42
CA LEU A 111 8.28 11.18 -16.34
C LEU A 111 7.02 10.32 -16.39
N LEU A 112 6.42 10.15 -17.56
CA LEU A 112 5.20 9.34 -17.72
C LEU A 112 5.43 7.87 -17.37
N ASP A 113 6.58 7.30 -17.69
CA ASP A 113 6.94 5.93 -17.32
C ASP A 113 7.14 5.78 -15.81
N SER A 114 7.72 6.80 -15.17
CA SER A 114 7.86 6.83 -13.70
C SER A 114 6.50 6.91 -13.02
N ILE A 115 5.59 7.78 -13.50
CA ILE A 115 4.21 7.89 -13.00
C ILE A 115 3.47 6.55 -13.14
N ARG A 116 3.56 5.88 -14.29
CA ARG A 116 2.93 4.57 -14.48
C ARG A 116 3.43 3.53 -13.48
N ARG A 117 4.75 3.49 -13.22
CA ARG A 117 5.33 2.61 -12.19
C ARG A 117 4.80 2.96 -10.80
N ALA A 118 4.72 4.25 -10.48
CA ALA A 118 4.20 4.73 -9.20
C ALA A 118 2.75 4.30 -8.97
N LEU A 119 1.89 4.51 -9.96
CA LEU A 119 0.48 4.11 -9.88
C LEU A 119 0.31 2.58 -9.78
N ALA A 120 1.15 1.80 -10.47
CA ALA A 120 1.15 0.35 -10.37
C ALA A 120 1.58 -0.13 -8.97
N THR A 121 2.61 0.50 -8.40
CA THR A 121 3.09 0.21 -7.03
C THR A 121 2.01 0.54 -5.99
N ASP A 122 1.40 1.72 -6.06
CA ASP A 122 0.29 2.12 -5.17
C ASP A 122 -0.88 1.13 -5.22
N LYS A 123 -1.29 0.76 -6.44
CA LYS A 123 -2.37 -0.20 -6.64
C LYS A 123 -2.10 -1.52 -5.94
N VAL A 124 -0.92 -2.09 -6.13
CA VAL A 124 -0.53 -3.38 -5.51
C VAL A 124 -0.51 -3.26 -3.98
N ALA A 125 0.06 -2.18 -3.44
CA ALA A 125 0.12 -1.94 -2.00
C ALA A 125 -1.28 -1.79 -1.38
N ARG A 126 -2.17 -0.99 -2.01
CA ARG A 126 -3.55 -0.81 -1.55
C ARG A 126 -4.38 -2.09 -1.64
N GLU A 127 -4.24 -2.87 -2.71
CA GLU A 127 -4.90 -4.17 -2.82
C GLU A 127 -4.42 -5.15 -1.74
N ALA A 128 -3.14 -5.16 -1.41
CA ALA A 128 -2.58 -5.99 -0.34
C ALA A 128 -3.14 -5.56 1.03
N THR A 129 -3.18 -4.25 1.31
CA THR A 129 -3.75 -3.68 2.54
C THR A 129 -5.24 -4.01 2.67
N ALA A 130 -6.00 -3.85 1.59
CA ALA A 130 -7.43 -4.18 1.57
C ALA A 130 -7.68 -5.69 1.83
N ARG A 131 -6.89 -6.57 1.17
CA ARG A 131 -6.96 -8.02 1.40
C ARG A 131 -6.65 -8.37 2.86
N ARG A 132 -5.63 -7.74 3.44
CA ARG A 132 -5.25 -7.94 4.85
C ARG A 132 -6.36 -7.48 5.80
N ALA A 133 -6.96 -6.33 5.56
CA ALA A 133 -8.07 -5.82 6.37
C ALA A 133 -9.27 -6.78 6.37
N VAL A 134 -9.63 -7.32 5.19
CA VAL A 134 -10.70 -8.33 5.06
C VAL A 134 -10.32 -9.62 5.80
N ALA A 135 -9.09 -10.10 5.68
CA ALA A 135 -8.63 -11.30 6.38
C ALA A 135 -8.68 -11.13 7.90
N ILE A 136 -8.23 -9.98 8.41
CA ILE A 136 -8.31 -9.64 9.85
C ILE A 136 -9.77 -9.60 10.32
N ALA A 137 -10.67 -8.97 9.57
CA ALA A 137 -12.08 -8.90 9.93
C ALA A 137 -12.71 -10.30 10.00
N ARG A 138 -12.42 -11.18 9.04
CA ARG A 138 -12.87 -12.57 9.05
C ARG A 138 -12.31 -13.37 10.24
N LEU A 139 -11.02 -13.20 10.55
CA LEU A 139 -10.39 -13.88 11.69
C LEU A 139 -11.03 -13.42 13.02
N ARG A 140 -11.31 -12.14 13.20
CA ARG A 140 -12.01 -11.59 14.37
C ARG A 140 -13.44 -12.07 14.51
N ALA A 141 -14.09 -12.49 13.43
CA ALA A 141 -15.45 -13.06 13.45
C ALA A 141 -15.50 -14.54 13.92
N LEU A 142 -14.34 -15.19 14.09
CA LEU A 142 -14.27 -16.52 14.68
C LEU A 142 -14.49 -16.42 16.21
N SER A 143 -15.20 -17.42 16.77
CA SER A 143 -15.25 -17.58 18.22
C SER A 143 -13.88 -18.03 18.76
N VAL A 144 -13.65 -17.88 20.06
CA VAL A 144 -12.41 -18.31 20.71
C VAL A 144 -12.08 -19.76 20.34
N ARG A 145 -13.07 -20.66 20.37
CA ARG A 145 -12.88 -22.07 20.06
C ARG A 145 -12.56 -22.32 18.58
N GLU A 146 -13.18 -21.55 17.68
CA GLU A 146 -12.85 -21.60 16.26
C GLU A 146 -11.44 -21.07 15.97
N GLN A 147 -10.96 -20.06 16.72
CA GLN A 147 -9.59 -19.57 16.61
C GLN A 147 -8.57 -20.62 17.05
N GLU A 148 -8.79 -21.26 18.19
CA GLU A 148 -7.92 -22.35 18.68
C GLU A 148 -7.82 -23.50 17.65
N VAL A 149 -8.94 -23.91 17.08
CA VAL A 149 -8.95 -24.93 16.03
C VAL A 149 -8.25 -24.43 14.77
N ALA A 150 -8.45 -23.17 14.35
CA ALA A 150 -7.82 -22.61 13.16
C ALA A 150 -6.29 -22.55 13.31
N ASP A 151 -5.80 -22.20 14.49
CA ASP A 151 -4.36 -22.14 14.78
C ASP A 151 -3.71 -23.53 14.63
N LEU A 152 -4.31 -24.55 15.21
CA LEU A 152 -3.82 -25.92 15.11
C LEU A 152 -3.91 -26.49 13.68
N VAL A 153 -4.90 -26.04 12.90
CA VAL A 153 -5.02 -26.39 11.48
C VAL A 153 -3.86 -25.77 10.68
N VAL A 154 -3.50 -24.53 10.96
CA VAL A 154 -2.36 -23.84 10.31
C VAL A 154 -1.02 -24.49 10.70
N GLU A 155 -0.91 -25.02 11.91
CA GLU A 155 0.24 -25.83 12.35
C GLU A 155 0.31 -27.21 11.66
N GLY A 156 -0.68 -27.57 10.85
CA GLY A 156 -0.69 -28.83 10.11
C GLY A 156 -1.21 -30.02 10.90
N LYS A 157 -1.84 -29.81 12.07
CA LYS A 157 -2.37 -30.92 12.90
C LYS A 157 -3.59 -31.58 12.26
N SER A 158 -3.64 -32.90 12.36
CA SER A 158 -4.80 -33.71 11.96
C SER A 158 -5.99 -33.51 12.91
N ASN A 159 -7.21 -33.80 12.45
CA ASN A 159 -8.43 -33.73 13.29
C ASN A 159 -8.28 -34.55 14.59
N LYS A 160 -7.58 -35.68 14.55
CA LYS A 160 -7.34 -36.53 15.73
C LYS A 160 -6.42 -35.86 16.75
N GLN A 161 -5.36 -35.18 16.28
CA GLN A 161 -4.44 -34.43 17.14
C GLN A 161 -5.13 -33.20 17.75
N ILE A 162 -5.90 -32.44 16.94
CA ILE A 162 -6.67 -31.30 17.41
C ILE A 162 -7.72 -31.73 18.46
N ALA A 163 -8.41 -32.83 18.21
CA ALA A 163 -9.39 -33.39 19.15
C ALA A 163 -8.76 -33.75 20.49
N ALA A 164 -7.58 -34.39 20.48
CA ALA A 164 -6.85 -34.75 21.69
C ALA A 164 -6.35 -33.52 22.47
N GLU A 165 -5.82 -32.51 21.77
CA GLU A 165 -5.24 -31.32 22.38
C GLU A 165 -6.28 -30.37 22.97
N LEU A 166 -7.44 -30.27 22.32
CA LEU A 166 -8.53 -29.41 22.77
C LEU A 166 -9.60 -30.13 23.60
N GLU A 167 -9.39 -31.40 23.91
CA GLU A 167 -10.34 -32.26 24.64
C GLU A 167 -11.73 -32.28 23.96
N LEU A 168 -11.77 -32.45 22.66
CA LEU A 168 -12.97 -32.48 21.83
C LEU A 168 -13.17 -33.85 21.17
N SER A 169 -14.38 -34.12 20.68
CA SER A 169 -14.58 -35.21 19.73
C SER A 169 -14.08 -34.84 18.33
N ILE A 170 -13.62 -35.83 17.55
CA ILE A 170 -13.24 -35.64 16.14
C ILE A 170 -14.39 -34.99 15.36
N LYS A 171 -15.62 -35.39 15.61
CA LYS A 171 -16.82 -34.84 14.97
C LYS A 171 -17.04 -33.37 15.31
N THR A 172 -16.71 -32.95 16.55
CA THR A 172 -16.76 -31.54 16.97
C THR A 172 -15.69 -30.72 16.25
N VAL A 173 -14.49 -31.26 16.07
CA VAL A 173 -13.42 -30.61 15.29
C VAL A 173 -13.83 -30.43 13.83
N GLU A 174 -14.42 -31.45 13.22
CA GLU A 174 -14.94 -31.36 11.84
C GLU A 174 -16.03 -30.29 11.71
N PHE A 175 -16.93 -30.18 12.67
CA PHE A 175 -17.95 -29.14 12.73
C PHE A 175 -17.31 -27.73 12.82
N HIS A 176 -16.35 -27.53 13.71
CA HIS A 176 -15.62 -26.25 13.81
C HIS A 176 -14.88 -25.94 12.52
N ARG A 177 -14.18 -26.90 11.91
CA ARG A 177 -13.49 -26.69 10.64
C ARG A 177 -14.44 -26.23 9.53
N ALA A 178 -15.61 -26.86 9.39
CA ALA A 178 -16.61 -26.43 8.40
C ALA A 178 -17.08 -24.99 8.63
N HIS A 179 -17.29 -24.61 9.88
CA HIS A 179 -17.65 -23.24 10.24
C HIS A 179 -16.53 -22.23 9.98
N ILE A 180 -15.28 -22.58 10.32
CA ILE A 180 -14.08 -21.78 10.04
C ILE A 180 -13.96 -21.56 8.53
N MET A 181 -14.01 -22.61 7.73
CA MET A 181 -13.92 -22.51 6.26
C MET A 181 -14.94 -21.52 5.71
N ARG A 182 -16.20 -21.62 6.15
CA ARG A 182 -17.29 -20.72 5.73
C ARG A 182 -17.03 -19.27 6.16
N LYS A 183 -16.68 -19.02 7.43
CA LYS A 183 -16.43 -17.67 7.98
C LYS A 183 -15.20 -17.03 7.36
N MET A 184 -14.17 -17.80 7.12
CA MET A 184 -12.93 -17.34 6.48
C MET A 184 -13.07 -17.19 4.96
N GLY A 185 -14.15 -17.71 4.36
CA GLY A 185 -14.38 -17.71 2.91
C GLY A 185 -13.33 -18.51 2.16
N ALA A 186 -12.91 -19.63 2.74
CA ALA A 186 -11.90 -20.54 2.18
C ALA A 186 -12.60 -21.77 1.61
N ASP A 187 -12.22 -22.17 0.40
CA ASP A 187 -12.74 -23.36 -0.30
C ASP A 187 -11.82 -24.58 -0.17
N SER A 188 -10.60 -24.36 0.32
CA SER A 188 -9.58 -25.38 0.52
C SER A 188 -8.76 -25.11 1.78
N LEU A 189 -8.07 -26.15 2.29
CA LEU A 189 -7.14 -26.00 3.42
C LEU A 189 -6.04 -24.99 3.10
N ALA A 190 -5.50 -25.03 1.90
CA ALA A 190 -4.48 -24.09 1.45
C ALA A 190 -5.00 -22.64 1.47
N ALA A 191 -6.23 -22.40 0.97
CA ALA A 191 -6.87 -21.09 1.02
C ALA A 191 -7.09 -20.62 2.46
N LEU A 192 -7.48 -21.50 3.38
CA LEU A 192 -7.64 -21.17 4.81
C LEU A 192 -6.29 -20.74 5.42
N ILE A 193 -5.24 -21.52 5.20
CA ILE A 193 -3.89 -21.23 5.70
C ILE A 193 -3.44 -19.87 5.16
N HIS A 194 -3.58 -19.62 3.86
CA HIS A 194 -3.23 -18.35 3.22
C HIS A 194 -3.95 -17.16 3.88
N VAL A 195 -5.28 -17.23 4.04
CA VAL A 195 -6.05 -16.13 4.66
C VAL A 195 -5.64 -15.91 6.12
N VAL A 196 -5.38 -16.97 6.90
CA VAL A 196 -4.92 -16.84 8.30
C VAL A 196 -3.52 -16.21 8.37
N LEU A 197 -2.60 -16.62 7.51
CA LEU A 197 -1.24 -16.05 7.46
C LEU A 197 -1.27 -14.55 7.10
N ILE A 198 -2.07 -14.17 6.10
CA ILE A 198 -2.30 -12.76 5.74
C ILE A 198 -2.83 -11.97 6.95
N ALA A 199 -3.85 -12.50 7.65
CA ALA A 199 -4.45 -11.83 8.81
C ALA A 199 -3.44 -11.64 9.95
N LYS A 200 -2.57 -12.62 10.19
CA LYS A 200 -1.52 -12.59 11.22
C LYS A 200 -0.27 -11.80 10.79
N GLY A 201 -0.18 -11.36 9.54
CA GLY A 201 1.00 -10.67 9.00
C GLY A 201 2.23 -11.58 8.88
N LEU A 202 2.02 -12.88 8.77
CA LEU A 202 3.06 -13.87 8.58
C LEU A 202 3.30 -14.09 7.08
N ARG A 203 4.56 -14.33 6.69
CA ARG A 203 4.89 -14.71 5.31
C ARG A 203 4.52 -16.17 5.08
N GLU A 204 4.15 -16.47 3.84
CA GLU A 204 4.05 -17.87 3.40
C GLU A 204 5.43 -18.54 3.51
N PRO A 205 5.47 -19.81 3.93
CA PRO A 205 6.71 -20.57 4.03
C PRO A 205 7.37 -20.80 2.66
#